data_86dda56a1c8d54c241c78b029f69c908
#
_entry.id   86dda56a1c8d54c241c78b029f69c908
#
_cell.length_a   1.000
_cell.length_b   1.000
_cell.length_c   1.000
_cell.angle_alpha   90.00
_cell.angle_beta   90.00
_cell.angle_gamma   90.00
#
_symmetry.space_group_name_H-M   'P 1'
#
loop_
_entity.id
_entity.type
_entity.pdbx_description
1 polymer ?
#
loop_
_entity_poly.entity_id
_entity_poly.type
_entity_poly.pdbx_seq_one_letter_code
_entity_poly.pdbx_strand_id
1 'polypeptide(L)'
;MPSSVFRESGAQETGEKETDEDSKVIVRSNGTVTYVGKDIAYQLWKFGLLGKDFFYRPWSTYPDGDRVWVTTSEPVSDSAPPFGRAGKVFNVIDSRQSYLQDVVVAGLRALGFNQQADASVHFSYEMVALSPRTCIEMGIALSDDDKKRPYVEVSGRKGLGVKADDLIDKLIATALEEVEQRHPDAAAAERQNVAEQIAVGALRYFMLKFTRNSVIAFDFHEALSFEGETGPYVQYAAVRATNILRKYEQRGEQVPQFSEVLNAGILGRCFEDEGLWQLVLLASKSDSVVERAISSGEPAHVAKYAFQLAQGFNNFYHEYPVITEPDIERRNVLLWLTHYVQAQLVATLQILGITVPVYM
;
A
#
# COMPACT_ATOMS: atom_id res chain seq x y z
N MET A 1 -1.30 27.24 -25.63
CA MET A 1 -0.54 26.04 -25.98
C MET A 1 -1.32 25.36 -27.09
N PRO A 2 -0.80 25.23 -28.33
CA PRO A 2 -1.54 24.71 -29.46
C PRO A 2 -1.77 23.20 -29.38
N SER A 3 -2.88 22.75 -29.97
CA SER A 3 -3.31 21.34 -29.99
C SER A 3 -2.29 20.38 -30.63
N SER A 4 -1.49 20.88 -31.58
CA SER A 4 -0.41 20.09 -32.20
C SER A 4 0.57 19.45 -31.20
N VAL A 5 0.75 20.06 -30.03
CA VAL A 5 1.61 19.56 -28.95
C VAL A 5 0.99 18.29 -28.28
N PHE A 6 -0.33 18.09 -28.40
CA PHE A 6 -1.02 16.94 -27.81
C PHE A 6 -1.11 15.74 -28.77
N ARG A 7 -1.01 15.97 -30.10
CA ARG A 7 -1.09 14.89 -31.10
C ARG A 7 0.12 13.96 -31.11
N GLU A 8 1.27 14.44 -30.67
CA GLU A 8 2.50 13.63 -30.59
C GLU A 8 2.53 12.68 -29.37
N SER A 9 1.64 12.86 -28.40
CA SER A 9 1.61 12.07 -27.16
C SER A 9 0.66 10.87 -27.16
N GLY A 10 0.03 10.51 -28.30
CA GLY A 10 -0.71 9.25 -28.48
C GLY A 10 -2.11 9.19 -27.88
N ALA A 11 -2.75 10.31 -27.57
CA ALA A 11 -4.15 10.34 -27.17
C ALA A 11 -5.07 10.04 -28.36
N GLN A 12 -5.85 8.95 -28.26
CA GLN A 12 -6.83 8.57 -29.28
C GLN A 12 -7.95 9.60 -29.40
N GLU A 13 -8.21 10.02 -30.63
CA GLU A 13 -9.34 10.88 -31.00
C GLU A 13 -10.67 10.17 -30.70
N THR A 14 -11.44 10.69 -29.75
CA THR A 14 -12.89 10.52 -29.77
C THR A 14 -13.45 11.60 -30.70
N GLY A 15 -14.01 11.15 -31.83
CA GLY A 15 -14.49 12.00 -32.90
C GLY A 15 -15.67 12.89 -32.49
N GLU A 16 -15.37 14.11 -32.09
CA GLU A 16 -16.31 15.23 -32.00
C GLU A 16 -15.69 16.48 -32.63
N LYS A 17 -16.54 17.25 -33.28
CA LYS A 17 -16.26 18.36 -34.18
C LYS A 17 -15.23 19.35 -33.64
N GLU A 18 -14.29 19.75 -34.51
CA GLU A 18 -13.41 20.91 -34.37
C GLU A 18 -14.21 22.16 -33.97
N THR A 19 -14.18 22.49 -32.69
CA THR A 19 -14.55 23.78 -32.14
C THR A 19 -13.30 24.36 -31.45
N ASP A 20 -13.27 25.67 -31.27
CA ASP A 20 -12.19 26.52 -30.73
C ASP A 20 -11.56 26.04 -29.38
N GLU A 21 -11.80 24.79 -28.97
CA GLU A 21 -11.29 24.12 -27.78
C GLU A 21 -9.86 23.55 -27.92
N ASP A 22 -9.25 23.72 -29.09
CA ASP A 22 -7.98 23.11 -29.48
C ASP A 22 -6.75 23.77 -28.84
N SER A 23 -6.92 24.76 -27.95
CA SER A 23 -5.82 25.38 -27.22
C SER A 23 -6.07 25.48 -25.74
N LYS A 24 -5.12 25.02 -24.91
CA LYS A 24 -5.20 25.22 -23.44
C LYS A 24 -4.62 26.55 -23.04
N VAL A 25 -5.42 27.38 -22.38
CA VAL A 25 -4.98 28.67 -21.83
C VAL A 25 -4.18 28.41 -20.55
N ILE A 26 -2.89 28.69 -20.58
CA ILE A 26 -1.97 28.56 -19.43
C ILE A 26 -2.00 29.83 -18.58
N VAL A 27 -1.99 31.01 -19.24
CA VAL A 27 -2.12 32.32 -18.62
C VAL A 27 -3.22 33.08 -19.34
N ARG A 28 -4.18 33.64 -18.60
CA ARG A 28 -5.24 34.43 -19.12
C ARG A 28 -4.73 35.80 -19.57
N SER A 29 -5.49 36.53 -20.41
CA SER A 29 -5.15 37.87 -20.90
C SER A 29 -4.91 38.89 -19.79
N ASN A 30 -5.52 38.69 -18.63
CA ASN A 30 -5.34 39.55 -17.43
C ASN A 30 -4.12 39.15 -16.56
N GLY A 31 -3.26 38.24 -17.04
CA GLY A 31 -2.09 37.74 -16.32
C GLY A 31 -2.36 36.65 -15.29
N THR A 32 -3.62 36.22 -15.10
CA THR A 32 -3.94 35.16 -14.14
C THR A 32 -3.51 33.81 -14.69
N VAL A 33 -2.67 33.09 -13.93
CA VAL A 33 -2.25 31.70 -14.24
C VAL A 33 -3.43 30.77 -13.96
N THR A 34 -3.75 29.91 -14.94
CA THR A 34 -4.80 28.89 -14.80
C THR A 34 -4.34 27.72 -13.90
N TYR A 35 -5.23 26.82 -13.53
CA TYR A 35 -4.87 25.61 -12.78
C TYR A 35 -3.81 24.79 -13.53
N VAL A 36 -3.99 24.58 -14.83
CA VAL A 36 -3.03 23.85 -15.68
C VAL A 36 -1.64 24.54 -15.65
N GLY A 37 -1.61 25.87 -15.74
CA GLY A 37 -0.36 26.63 -15.66
C GLY A 37 0.32 26.48 -14.31
N LYS A 38 -0.45 26.41 -13.21
CA LYS A 38 0.07 26.16 -11.86
C LYS A 38 0.62 24.73 -11.72
N ASP A 39 -0.05 23.73 -12.29
CA ASP A 39 0.39 22.35 -12.26
C ASP A 39 1.70 22.16 -13.04
N ILE A 40 1.85 22.79 -14.21
CA ILE A 40 3.12 22.81 -14.96
C ILE A 40 4.22 23.48 -14.14
N ALA A 41 3.96 24.64 -13.54
CA ALA A 41 4.93 25.35 -12.70
C ALA A 41 5.34 24.50 -11.48
N TYR A 42 4.39 23.82 -10.85
CA TYR A 42 4.66 22.94 -9.73
C TYR A 42 5.48 21.71 -10.14
N GLN A 43 5.22 21.15 -11.32
CA GLN A 43 6.04 20.05 -11.86
C GLN A 43 7.46 20.52 -12.17
N LEU A 44 7.66 21.72 -12.73
CA LEU A 44 8.97 22.32 -12.91
C LEU A 44 9.70 22.52 -11.59
N TRP A 45 9.00 22.96 -10.54
CA TRP A 45 9.58 23.09 -9.20
C TRP A 45 10.04 21.71 -8.65
N LYS A 46 9.24 20.66 -8.80
CA LYS A 46 9.60 19.29 -8.34
C LYS A 46 10.93 18.82 -8.97
N PHE A 47 11.21 19.20 -10.22
CA PHE A 47 12.46 18.91 -10.90
C PHE A 47 13.56 19.96 -10.68
N GLY A 48 13.30 21.01 -9.92
CA GLY A 48 14.25 22.12 -9.68
C GLY A 48 14.45 23.04 -10.87
N LEU A 49 13.52 23.08 -11.82
CA LEU A 49 13.58 23.83 -13.09
C LEU A 49 12.81 25.15 -13.07
N LEU A 50 12.01 25.45 -12.04
CA LEU A 50 11.16 26.64 -11.99
C LEU A 50 11.99 27.94 -11.85
N GLY A 51 13.23 27.87 -11.38
CA GLY A 51 14.08 29.04 -11.11
C GLY A 51 13.65 29.85 -9.88
N LYS A 52 12.66 29.40 -9.17
CA LYS A 52 12.16 29.94 -7.90
C LYS A 52 11.88 28.81 -6.93
N ASP A 53 12.04 29.08 -5.64
CA ASP A 53 11.75 28.14 -4.57
C ASP A 53 10.80 28.78 -3.55
N PHE A 54 10.24 27.96 -2.69
CA PHE A 54 9.48 28.43 -1.54
C PHE A 54 10.44 28.82 -0.41
N PHE A 55 9.96 29.65 0.52
CA PHE A 55 10.58 29.76 1.83
C PHE A 55 10.00 28.68 2.75
N TYR A 56 10.81 28.19 3.69
CA TYR A 56 10.44 27.13 4.59
C TYR A 56 10.70 27.53 6.03
N ARG A 57 9.87 27.03 6.93
CA ARG A 57 10.10 27.12 8.36
C ARG A 57 9.84 25.76 9.03
N PRO A 58 10.50 25.44 10.16
CA PRO A 58 10.15 24.27 10.93
C PRO A 58 8.70 24.32 11.39
N TRP A 59 8.01 23.18 11.36
CA TRP A 59 6.63 23.03 11.81
C TRP A 59 6.53 22.16 13.06
N SER A 60 7.04 20.93 12.99
CA SER A 60 7.05 19.97 14.08
C SER A 60 8.24 19.02 13.92
N THR A 61 8.35 18.06 14.80
CA THR A 61 9.39 17.03 14.75
C THR A 61 8.72 15.67 14.86
N TYR A 62 9.13 14.73 14.02
CA TYR A 62 8.71 13.34 14.11
C TYR A 62 9.31 12.64 15.34
N PRO A 63 8.76 11.50 15.81
CA PRO A 63 9.29 10.75 16.96
C PRO A 63 10.76 10.29 16.80
N ASP A 64 11.22 10.08 15.56
CA ASP A 64 12.60 9.73 15.19
C ASP A 64 13.57 10.93 15.22
N GLY A 65 13.05 12.15 15.44
CA GLY A 65 13.82 13.38 15.52
C GLY A 65 13.90 14.18 14.22
N ASP A 66 13.34 13.68 13.12
CA ASP A 66 13.33 14.40 11.85
C ASP A 66 12.36 15.59 11.88
N ARG A 67 12.81 16.72 11.34
CA ARG A 67 12.04 17.96 11.28
C ARG A 67 11.02 17.94 10.15
N VAL A 68 9.78 18.29 10.47
CA VAL A 68 8.72 18.60 9.51
C VAL A 68 8.80 20.08 9.14
N TRP A 69 8.79 20.36 7.84
CA TRP A 69 8.88 21.71 7.31
C TRP A 69 7.55 22.13 6.68
N VAL A 70 7.23 23.40 6.78
CA VAL A 70 6.09 24.02 6.10
C VAL A 70 6.56 25.20 5.26
N THR A 71 5.91 25.40 4.11
CA THR A 71 6.17 26.58 3.26
C THR A 71 5.68 27.86 3.92
N THR A 72 6.38 28.96 3.68
CA THR A 72 6.00 30.31 4.14
C THR A 72 6.20 31.34 3.04
N SER A 73 5.52 32.47 3.12
CA SER A 73 5.70 33.62 2.22
C SER A 73 6.89 34.53 2.63
N GLU A 74 7.40 34.38 3.83
CA GLU A 74 8.46 35.22 4.38
C GLU A 74 9.78 34.48 4.42
N PRO A 75 10.93 35.16 4.10
CA PRO A 75 12.25 34.58 4.28
C PRO A 75 12.52 34.22 5.74
N VAL A 76 12.99 33.00 5.99
CA VAL A 76 13.40 32.53 7.31
C VAL A 76 14.91 32.23 7.29
N SER A 77 15.59 32.51 8.38
CA SER A 77 17.04 32.37 8.50
C SER A 77 17.55 30.93 8.54
N ASP A 78 16.69 29.95 8.83
CA ASP A 78 17.09 28.54 8.92
C ASP A 78 17.25 27.93 7.54
N SER A 79 18.34 27.22 7.34
CA SER A 79 18.55 26.45 6.10
C SER A 79 17.66 25.22 6.08
N ALA A 80 16.61 25.28 5.26
CA ALA A 80 15.79 24.11 4.97
C ALA A 80 16.55 23.12 4.06
N PRO A 81 16.20 21.82 4.10
CA PRO A 81 16.68 20.87 3.09
C PRO A 81 16.32 21.36 1.68
N PRO A 82 17.10 21.03 0.66
CA PRO A 82 16.76 21.33 -0.73
C PRO A 82 15.60 20.44 -1.17
N PHE A 83 14.36 20.93 -1.03
CA PHE A 83 13.18 20.28 -1.57
C PHE A 83 13.16 20.41 -3.11
N GLY A 84 12.50 19.47 -3.77
CA GLY A 84 12.50 19.38 -5.23
C GLY A 84 13.79 18.72 -5.78
N ARG A 85 14.17 19.04 -7.03
CA ARG A 85 15.30 18.44 -7.76
C ARG A 85 15.20 16.91 -7.88
N ALA A 86 13.99 16.40 -8.02
CA ALA A 86 13.73 14.98 -8.17
C ALA A 86 14.26 14.44 -9.50
N GLY A 87 14.79 13.22 -9.50
CA GLY A 87 15.15 12.51 -10.73
C GLY A 87 13.93 11.89 -11.43
N LYS A 88 12.88 11.56 -10.67
CA LYS A 88 11.61 11.00 -11.14
C LYS A 88 10.47 11.47 -10.23
N VAL A 89 9.32 11.77 -10.80
CA VAL A 89 8.15 12.24 -10.06
C VAL A 89 6.96 11.32 -10.31
N PHE A 90 6.35 10.82 -9.24
CA PHE A 90 5.10 10.08 -9.27
C PHE A 90 3.97 10.99 -8.78
N ASN A 91 3.04 11.32 -9.67
CA ASN A 91 1.84 12.05 -9.32
C ASN A 91 0.72 11.03 -9.03
N VAL A 92 0.40 10.84 -7.76
CA VAL A 92 -0.66 9.93 -7.31
C VAL A 92 -1.99 10.66 -7.39
N ILE A 93 -2.71 10.48 -8.49
CA ILE A 93 -3.90 11.26 -8.84
C ILE A 93 -4.94 10.34 -9.50
N ASP A 94 -6.21 10.58 -9.18
CA ASP A 94 -7.38 9.89 -9.73
C ASP A 94 -7.35 9.80 -11.27
N SER A 95 -7.72 8.65 -11.83
CA SER A 95 -7.74 8.36 -13.28
C SER A 95 -8.57 9.36 -14.08
N ARG A 96 -9.61 9.95 -13.49
CA ARG A 96 -10.44 10.98 -14.13
C ARG A 96 -9.67 12.29 -14.45
N GLN A 97 -8.47 12.46 -13.89
CA GLN A 97 -7.59 13.60 -14.17
C GLN A 97 -6.43 13.25 -15.12
N SER A 98 -6.45 12.09 -15.76
CA SER A 98 -5.38 11.62 -16.68
C SER A 98 -5.08 12.67 -17.75
N TYR A 99 -6.09 13.21 -18.38
CA TYR A 99 -5.92 14.24 -19.39
C TYR A 99 -5.11 15.46 -18.89
N LEU A 100 -5.33 15.91 -17.64
CA LEU A 100 -4.57 17.03 -17.07
C LEU A 100 -3.11 16.66 -16.84
N GLN A 101 -2.83 15.41 -16.49
CA GLN A 101 -1.46 14.91 -16.34
C GLN A 101 -0.74 14.86 -17.70
N ASP A 102 -1.42 14.45 -18.75
CA ASP A 102 -0.90 14.45 -20.12
C ASP A 102 -0.57 15.87 -20.57
N VAL A 103 -1.43 16.85 -20.23
CA VAL A 103 -1.18 18.29 -20.52
C VAL A 103 0.06 18.80 -19.78
N VAL A 104 0.29 18.39 -18.53
CA VAL A 104 1.51 18.75 -17.77
C VAL A 104 2.75 18.19 -18.44
N VAL A 105 2.74 16.92 -18.82
CA VAL A 105 3.85 16.26 -19.54
C VAL A 105 4.12 16.94 -20.88
N ALA A 106 3.07 17.21 -21.67
CA ALA A 106 3.20 17.95 -22.93
C ALA A 106 3.74 19.37 -22.72
N GLY A 107 3.38 20.03 -21.61
CA GLY A 107 3.94 21.32 -21.21
C GLY A 107 5.44 21.29 -20.99
N LEU A 108 5.95 20.27 -20.30
CA LEU A 108 7.38 20.06 -20.10
C LEU A 108 8.10 19.85 -21.44
N ARG A 109 7.55 19.02 -22.33
CA ARG A 109 8.10 18.79 -23.68
C ARG A 109 8.16 20.08 -24.51
N ALA A 110 7.09 20.86 -24.50
CA ALA A 110 7.03 22.14 -25.22
C ALA A 110 8.05 23.16 -24.71
N LEU A 111 8.48 23.04 -23.45
CA LEU A 111 9.54 23.85 -22.86
C LEU A 111 10.94 23.26 -23.07
N GLY A 112 11.08 22.13 -23.77
CA GLY A 112 12.35 21.46 -24.07
C GLY A 112 12.84 20.51 -22.99
N PHE A 113 12.05 20.25 -21.92
CA PHE A 113 12.41 19.36 -20.80
C PHE A 113 11.96 17.91 -21.04
N ASN A 114 12.42 17.30 -22.15
CA ASN A 114 12.00 15.96 -22.56
C ASN A 114 12.32 14.88 -21.52
N GLN A 115 13.52 14.92 -20.94
CA GLN A 115 13.92 13.95 -19.93
C GLN A 115 13.01 14.00 -18.69
N GLN A 116 12.64 15.18 -18.25
CA GLN A 116 11.75 15.36 -17.09
C GLN A 116 10.28 15.01 -17.44
N ALA A 117 9.87 15.24 -18.68
CA ALA A 117 8.59 14.78 -19.18
C ALA A 117 8.50 13.25 -19.11
N ASP A 118 9.54 12.52 -19.55
CA ASP A 118 9.62 11.05 -19.47
C ASP A 118 9.73 10.53 -18.03
N ALA A 119 10.32 11.34 -17.14
CA ALA A 119 10.43 11.05 -15.71
C ALA A 119 9.20 11.46 -14.87
N SER A 120 8.17 12.04 -15.51
CA SER A 120 6.87 12.37 -14.88
C SER A 120 5.90 11.21 -15.06
N VAL A 121 5.56 10.53 -13.97
CA VAL A 121 4.68 9.37 -13.98
C VAL A 121 3.34 9.73 -13.36
N HIS A 122 2.25 9.58 -14.11
CA HIS A 122 0.92 9.58 -13.54
C HIS A 122 0.67 8.21 -12.90
N PHE A 123 0.74 8.15 -11.58
CA PHE A 123 0.38 6.96 -10.81
C PHE A 123 -1.13 7.04 -10.54
N SER A 124 -1.90 6.66 -11.56
CA SER A 124 -3.36 6.73 -11.49
C SER A 124 -3.94 5.68 -10.57
N TYR A 125 -5.06 6.00 -9.94
CA TYR A 125 -5.90 5.07 -9.20
C TYR A 125 -7.37 5.34 -9.52
N GLU A 126 -8.21 4.32 -9.37
CA GLU A 126 -9.65 4.43 -9.50
C GLU A 126 -10.31 4.83 -8.18
N MET A 127 -11.59 5.15 -8.27
CA MET A 127 -12.41 5.60 -7.15
C MET A 127 -12.46 4.55 -6.03
N VAL A 128 -12.32 5.03 -4.80
CA VAL A 128 -12.68 4.28 -3.60
C VAL A 128 -14.11 4.68 -3.20
N ALA A 129 -14.99 3.71 -3.20
CA ALA A 129 -16.38 3.80 -2.80
C ALA A 129 -16.61 2.96 -1.53
N LEU A 130 -17.78 3.03 -0.95
CA LEU A 130 -18.18 2.19 0.18
C LEU A 130 -19.22 1.16 -0.25
N SER A 131 -19.22 -0.01 0.37
CA SER A 131 -20.35 -0.92 0.27
C SER A 131 -21.60 -0.30 0.89
N PRO A 132 -22.81 -0.65 0.44
CA PRO A 132 -24.05 -0.18 1.08
C PRO A 132 -24.10 -0.52 2.57
N ARG A 133 -23.56 -1.67 2.96
CA ARG A 133 -23.47 -2.11 4.35
C ARG A 133 -22.61 -1.17 5.17
N THR A 134 -21.40 -0.86 4.70
CA THR A 134 -20.50 0.09 5.35
C THR A 134 -21.14 1.48 5.47
N CYS A 135 -21.84 1.95 4.44
CA CYS A 135 -22.57 3.21 4.52
C CYS A 135 -23.59 3.22 5.68
N ILE A 136 -24.38 2.14 5.83
CA ILE A 136 -25.36 2.03 6.90
C ILE A 136 -24.68 2.01 8.28
N GLU A 137 -23.59 1.29 8.44
CA GLU A 137 -22.79 1.22 9.67
C GLU A 137 -22.14 2.56 10.04
N MET A 138 -21.82 3.39 9.04
CA MET A 138 -21.37 4.77 9.20
C MET A 138 -22.51 5.77 9.43
N GLY A 139 -23.77 5.30 9.55
CA GLY A 139 -24.94 6.16 9.77
C GLY A 139 -25.41 6.94 8.53
N ILE A 140 -24.97 6.57 7.34
CA ILE A 140 -25.35 7.22 6.08
C ILE A 140 -26.71 6.68 5.65
N ALA A 141 -27.69 7.59 5.50
CA ALA A 141 -29.01 7.23 4.98
C ALA A 141 -28.92 6.93 3.47
N LEU A 142 -29.34 5.72 3.09
CA LEU A 142 -29.34 5.28 1.70
C LEU A 142 -30.79 5.16 1.17
N SER A 143 -30.97 5.52 -0.10
CA SER A 143 -32.18 5.18 -0.84
C SER A 143 -32.29 3.66 -1.05
N ASP A 144 -33.50 3.15 -1.32
CA ASP A 144 -33.70 1.73 -1.60
C ASP A 144 -33.00 1.26 -2.88
N ASP A 145 -32.74 2.16 -3.81
CA ASP A 145 -31.98 1.88 -5.01
C ASP A 145 -30.46 1.83 -4.71
N ASP A 146 -29.95 2.71 -3.85
CA ASP A 146 -28.53 2.69 -3.46
C ASP A 146 -28.18 1.44 -2.64
N LYS A 147 -29.10 0.93 -1.83
CA LYS A 147 -28.92 -0.34 -1.08
C LYS A 147 -28.73 -1.57 -1.98
N LYS A 148 -29.21 -1.50 -3.24
CA LYS A 148 -29.11 -2.61 -4.22
C LYS A 148 -27.88 -2.52 -5.10
N ARG A 149 -27.12 -1.43 -5.03
CA ARG A 149 -25.91 -1.24 -5.85
C ARG A 149 -24.73 -2.03 -5.28
N PRO A 150 -23.76 -2.41 -6.12
CA PRO A 150 -22.54 -3.05 -5.63
C PRO A 150 -21.68 -2.11 -4.76
N TYR A 151 -21.82 -0.79 -4.95
CA TYR A 151 -21.15 0.23 -4.14
C TYR A 151 -21.90 1.56 -4.20
N VAL A 152 -21.60 2.43 -3.25
CA VAL A 152 -22.11 3.80 -3.15
C VAL A 152 -20.94 4.77 -3.28
N GLU A 153 -21.02 5.67 -4.26
CA GLU A 153 -20.03 6.72 -4.43
C GLU A 153 -20.18 7.77 -3.31
N VAL A 154 -19.16 7.89 -2.48
CA VAL A 154 -19.10 8.88 -1.41
C VAL A 154 -18.63 10.21 -2.00
N SER A 155 -19.45 11.24 -1.94
CA SER A 155 -19.14 12.55 -2.50
C SER A 155 -19.50 13.66 -1.53
N GLY A 156 -18.51 14.43 -1.10
CA GLY A 156 -18.73 15.59 -0.25
C GLY A 156 -19.66 16.64 -0.87
N ARG A 157 -19.75 16.72 -2.22
CA ARG A 157 -20.68 17.61 -2.93
C ARG A 157 -22.14 17.18 -2.78
N LYS A 158 -22.41 15.91 -2.53
CA LYS A 158 -23.74 15.34 -2.29
C LYS A 158 -24.09 15.25 -0.80
N GLY A 159 -23.24 15.79 0.09
CA GLY A 159 -23.41 15.64 1.54
C GLY A 159 -23.17 14.23 2.09
N LEU A 160 -22.64 13.32 1.28
CA LEU A 160 -22.32 11.94 1.63
C LEU A 160 -20.79 11.77 1.88
N GLY A 161 -20.15 12.79 2.44
CA GLY A 161 -18.71 12.72 2.77
C GLY A 161 -18.48 11.87 4.02
N VAL A 162 -17.59 10.88 3.90
CA VAL A 162 -17.04 10.16 5.05
C VAL A 162 -15.61 10.64 5.26
N LYS A 163 -15.28 11.04 6.47
CA LYS A 163 -13.90 11.36 6.81
C LYS A 163 -13.13 10.05 6.98
N ALA A 164 -11.87 10.04 6.51
CA ALA A 164 -11.01 8.88 6.68
C ALA A 164 -10.79 8.54 8.16
N ASP A 165 -10.68 9.57 9.01
CA ASP A 165 -10.51 9.38 10.45
C ASP A 165 -11.70 8.64 11.07
N ASP A 166 -12.95 9.04 10.75
CA ASP A 166 -14.16 8.39 11.25
C ASP A 166 -14.23 6.89 10.83
N LEU A 167 -13.77 6.60 9.60
CA LEU A 167 -13.69 5.23 9.10
C LEU A 167 -12.62 4.40 9.83
N ILE A 168 -11.45 4.99 10.07
CA ILE A 168 -10.35 4.34 10.79
C ILE A 168 -10.74 4.10 12.24
N ASP A 169 -11.34 5.09 12.92
CA ASP A 169 -11.81 4.97 14.29
C ASP A 169 -12.84 3.83 14.43
N LYS A 170 -13.75 3.71 13.46
CA LYS A 170 -14.74 2.62 13.43
C LYS A 170 -14.08 1.25 13.24
N LEU A 171 -13.07 1.15 12.34
CA LEU A 171 -12.29 -0.07 12.17
C LEU A 171 -11.56 -0.47 13.46
N ILE A 172 -10.92 0.48 14.13
CA ILE A 172 -10.21 0.24 15.38
C ILE A 172 -11.18 -0.23 16.46
N ALA A 173 -12.33 0.43 16.61
CA ALA A 173 -13.35 0.03 17.59
C ALA A 173 -13.83 -1.41 17.35
N THR A 174 -14.11 -1.78 16.09
CA THR A 174 -14.54 -3.13 15.73
C THR A 174 -13.44 -4.17 15.98
N ALA A 175 -12.18 -3.85 15.63
CA ALA A 175 -11.04 -4.72 15.90
C ALA A 175 -10.81 -4.89 17.41
N LEU A 176 -11.00 -3.82 18.20
CA LEU A 176 -10.83 -3.87 19.66
C LEU A 176 -11.84 -4.81 20.32
N GLU A 177 -13.09 -4.81 19.90
CA GLU A 177 -14.12 -5.73 20.41
C GLU A 177 -13.69 -7.20 20.24
N GLU A 178 -13.12 -7.56 19.07
CA GLU A 178 -12.59 -8.91 18.81
C GLU A 178 -11.35 -9.23 19.66
N VAL A 179 -10.42 -8.27 19.80
CA VAL A 179 -9.22 -8.44 20.62
C VAL A 179 -9.58 -8.63 22.10
N GLU A 180 -10.54 -7.86 22.63
CA GLU A 180 -11.00 -7.97 24.02
C GLU A 180 -11.65 -9.31 24.32
N GLN A 181 -12.41 -9.86 23.39
CA GLN A 181 -13.03 -11.18 23.54
C GLN A 181 -11.97 -12.31 23.59
N ARG A 182 -10.94 -12.22 22.76
CA ARG A 182 -9.92 -13.26 22.64
C ARG A 182 -8.82 -13.17 23.71
N HIS A 183 -8.51 -11.95 24.17
CA HIS A 183 -7.42 -11.64 25.08
C HIS A 183 -7.89 -10.77 26.27
N PRO A 184 -8.87 -11.24 27.07
CA PRO A 184 -9.45 -10.45 28.16
C PRO A 184 -8.42 -10.09 29.25
N ASP A 185 -7.39 -10.92 29.44
CA ASP A 185 -6.37 -10.76 30.47
C ASP A 185 -5.23 -9.82 30.06
N ALA A 186 -5.14 -9.40 28.80
CA ALA A 186 -4.12 -8.47 28.34
C ALA A 186 -4.40 -7.04 28.83
N ALA A 187 -3.35 -6.23 29.02
CA ALA A 187 -3.50 -4.84 29.43
C ALA A 187 -4.31 -4.03 28.38
N ALA A 188 -5.15 -3.10 28.85
CA ALA A 188 -6.03 -2.31 27.96
C ALA A 188 -5.24 -1.54 26.90
N ALA A 189 -4.09 -0.94 27.27
CA ALA A 189 -3.23 -0.23 26.33
C ALA A 189 -2.62 -1.17 25.26
N GLU A 190 -2.31 -2.40 25.64
CA GLU A 190 -1.78 -3.40 24.71
C GLU A 190 -2.87 -3.87 23.74
N ARG A 191 -4.08 -4.15 24.23
CA ARG A 191 -5.24 -4.49 23.38
C ARG A 191 -5.55 -3.39 22.37
N GLN A 192 -5.52 -2.12 22.84
CA GLN A 192 -5.73 -0.97 21.96
C GLN A 192 -4.67 -0.92 20.84
N ASN A 193 -3.38 -1.06 21.17
CA ASN A 193 -2.30 -1.07 20.19
C ASN A 193 -2.42 -2.22 19.18
N VAL A 194 -2.79 -3.41 19.64
CA VAL A 194 -3.04 -4.57 18.75
C VAL A 194 -4.23 -4.31 17.83
N ALA A 195 -5.32 -3.75 18.35
CA ALA A 195 -6.50 -3.40 17.56
C ALA A 195 -6.18 -2.36 16.48
N GLU A 196 -5.39 -1.34 16.80
CA GLU A 196 -4.91 -0.35 15.83
C GLU A 196 -4.06 -1.01 14.72
N GLN A 197 -3.14 -1.91 15.07
CA GLN A 197 -2.32 -2.63 14.09
C GLN A 197 -3.16 -3.53 13.17
N ILE A 198 -4.18 -4.20 13.72
CA ILE A 198 -5.12 -5.02 12.93
C ILE A 198 -5.95 -4.14 12.00
N ALA A 199 -6.54 -3.07 12.51
CA ALA A 199 -7.39 -2.17 11.74
C ALA A 199 -6.63 -1.49 10.58
N VAL A 200 -5.44 -0.95 10.86
CA VAL A 200 -4.57 -0.36 9.84
C VAL A 200 -4.12 -1.42 8.82
N GLY A 201 -3.77 -2.62 9.29
CA GLY A 201 -3.40 -3.75 8.43
C GLY A 201 -4.54 -4.16 7.51
N ALA A 202 -5.76 -4.26 8.04
CA ALA A 202 -6.98 -4.58 7.28
C ALA A 202 -7.25 -3.53 6.20
N LEU A 203 -7.23 -2.24 6.56
CA LEU A 203 -7.45 -1.14 5.62
C LEU A 203 -6.41 -1.11 4.50
N ARG A 204 -5.12 -1.15 4.86
CA ARG A 204 -4.02 -1.09 3.87
C ARG A 204 -4.06 -2.28 2.92
N TYR A 205 -4.23 -3.48 3.47
CA TYR A 205 -4.33 -4.68 2.64
C TYR A 205 -5.52 -4.62 1.70
N PHE A 206 -6.70 -4.22 2.20
CA PHE A 206 -7.91 -4.10 1.40
C PHE A 206 -7.72 -3.13 0.22
N MET A 207 -7.08 -1.99 0.46
CA MET A 207 -6.80 -1.02 -0.61
C MET A 207 -5.76 -1.53 -1.62
N LEU A 208 -4.76 -2.31 -1.17
CA LEU A 208 -3.63 -2.73 -1.99
C LEU A 208 -3.85 -4.05 -2.73
N LYS A 209 -4.85 -4.87 -2.34
CA LYS A 209 -5.13 -6.15 -3.03
C LYS A 209 -5.71 -5.98 -4.43
N PHE A 210 -6.32 -4.85 -4.72
CA PHE A 210 -6.90 -4.52 -6.02
C PHE A 210 -5.88 -3.86 -6.95
N THR A 211 -6.05 -4.04 -8.25
CA THR A 211 -5.28 -3.28 -9.23
C THR A 211 -5.69 -1.80 -9.18
N ARG A 212 -4.76 -0.90 -9.51
CA ARG A 212 -4.99 0.55 -9.47
C ARG A 212 -6.19 1.03 -10.31
N ASN A 213 -6.52 0.30 -11.37
CA ASN A 213 -7.61 0.63 -12.29
C ASN A 213 -8.96 0.01 -11.88
N SER A 214 -9.05 -0.58 -10.70
CA SER A 214 -10.29 -1.16 -10.18
C SER A 214 -10.97 -0.22 -9.21
N VAL A 215 -12.29 -0.05 -9.36
CA VAL A 215 -13.11 0.60 -8.32
C VAL A 215 -13.08 -0.27 -7.07
N ILE A 216 -12.75 0.32 -5.93
CA ILE A 216 -12.72 -0.36 -4.63
C ILE A 216 -14.02 -0.05 -3.90
N ALA A 217 -14.82 -1.07 -3.63
CA ALA A 217 -15.99 -0.97 -2.74
C ALA A 217 -15.57 -1.42 -1.34
N PHE A 218 -15.19 -0.48 -0.48
CA PHE A 218 -14.70 -0.81 0.86
C PHE A 218 -15.83 -1.34 1.75
N ASP A 219 -15.58 -2.48 2.40
CA ASP A 219 -16.48 -3.12 3.34
C ASP A 219 -15.75 -3.50 4.64
N PHE A 220 -16.28 -3.08 5.79
CA PHE A 220 -15.66 -3.34 7.11
C PHE A 220 -15.53 -4.82 7.41
N HIS A 221 -16.58 -5.60 7.15
CA HIS A 221 -16.59 -7.02 7.48
C HIS A 221 -15.64 -7.82 6.60
N GLU A 222 -15.60 -7.47 5.31
CA GLU A 222 -14.65 -8.10 4.39
C GLU A 222 -13.22 -7.75 4.78
N ALA A 223 -12.94 -6.47 5.10
CA ALA A 223 -11.59 -6.01 5.44
C ALA A 223 -11.07 -6.63 6.73
N LEU A 224 -11.92 -6.78 7.76
CA LEU A 224 -11.56 -7.32 9.08
C LEU A 224 -11.70 -8.85 9.16
N SER A 225 -12.13 -9.53 8.10
CA SER A 225 -12.25 -10.99 8.09
C SER A 225 -10.89 -11.67 8.32
N PHE A 226 -10.91 -12.74 9.13
CA PHE A 226 -9.78 -13.64 9.32
C PHE A 226 -9.74 -14.78 8.28
N GLU A 227 -10.62 -14.74 7.31
CA GLU A 227 -10.72 -15.71 6.23
C GLU A 227 -10.59 -15.01 4.87
N GLY A 228 -10.00 -15.71 3.91
CA GLY A 228 -9.82 -15.18 2.56
C GLY A 228 -8.66 -14.21 2.41
N GLU A 229 -8.67 -13.43 1.34
CA GLU A 229 -7.61 -12.50 0.97
C GLU A 229 -7.73 -11.17 1.74
N THR A 230 -7.27 -11.16 3.01
CA THR A 230 -7.40 -10.05 3.96
C THR A 230 -6.10 -9.77 4.71
N GLY A 231 -5.97 -8.52 5.23
CA GLY A 231 -4.85 -8.14 6.08
C GLY A 231 -4.73 -8.99 7.35
N PRO A 232 -5.83 -9.14 8.13
CA PRO A 232 -5.82 -9.97 9.33
C PRO A 232 -5.43 -11.42 9.08
N TYR A 233 -5.82 -12.03 7.96
CA TYR A 233 -5.40 -13.38 7.60
C TYR A 233 -3.87 -13.50 7.46
N VAL A 234 -3.25 -12.55 6.76
CA VAL A 234 -1.79 -12.55 6.54
C VAL A 234 -1.04 -12.22 7.84
N GLN A 235 -1.52 -11.23 8.61
CA GLN A 235 -0.97 -10.91 9.93
C GLN A 235 -1.03 -12.13 10.86
N TYR A 236 -2.16 -12.84 10.89
CA TYR A 236 -2.33 -14.03 11.72
C TYR A 236 -1.38 -15.15 11.35
N ALA A 237 -1.10 -15.37 10.07
CA ALA A 237 -0.10 -16.36 9.64
C ALA A 237 1.30 -15.98 10.16
N ALA A 238 1.69 -14.73 10.09
CA ALA A 238 2.98 -14.26 10.62
C ALA A 238 3.06 -14.39 12.15
N VAL A 239 1.99 -14.03 12.88
CA VAL A 239 1.88 -14.21 14.34
C VAL A 239 1.98 -15.70 14.72
N ARG A 240 1.31 -16.58 13.97
CA ARG A 240 1.38 -18.04 14.17
C ARG A 240 2.81 -18.55 14.03
N ALA A 241 3.51 -18.16 12.96
CA ALA A 241 4.90 -18.53 12.73
C ALA A 241 5.79 -18.07 13.89
N THR A 242 5.66 -16.83 14.31
CA THR A 242 6.38 -16.26 15.47
C THR A 242 6.10 -17.04 16.75
N ASN A 243 4.85 -17.44 17.00
CA ASN A 243 4.45 -18.18 18.17
C ASN A 243 5.03 -19.63 18.19
N ILE A 244 5.17 -20.27 17.02
CA ILE A 244 5.84 -21.59 16.92
C ILE A 244 7.29 -21.46 17.37
N LEU A 245 8.03 -20.50 16.83
CA LEU A 245 9.43 -20.26 17.16
C LEU A 245 9.60 -19.92 18.64
N ARG A 246 8.80 -19.00 19.17
CA ARG A 246 8.80 -18.62 20.59
C ARG A 246 8.52 -19.82 21.51
N LYS A 247 7.57 -20.69 21.18
CA LYS A 247 7.28 -21.90 21.95
C LYS A 247 8.45 -22.88 21.95
N TYR A 248 9.19 -22.95 20.84
CA TYR A 248 10.38 -23.80 20.75
C TYR A 248 11.51 -23.23 21.64
N GLU A 249 11.76 -21.94 21.58
CA GLU A 249 12.76 -21.26 22.43
C GLU A 249 12.44 -21.34 23.92
N GLN A 250 11.16 -21.30 24.29
CA GLN A 250 10.71 -21.48 25.69
C GLN A 250 11.04 -22.87 26.28
N ARG A 251 11.38 -23.85 25.43
CA ARG A 251 11.90 -25.15 25.88
C ARG A 251 13.40 -25.17 26.16
N GLY A 252 14.06 -24.01 26.00
CA GLY A 252 15.52 -23.87 26.15
C GLY A 252 16.31 -24.31 24.90
N GLU A 253 15.61 -24.48 23.79
CA GLU A 253 16.22 -24.88 22.51
C GLU A 253 16.37 -23.61 21.61
N GLN A 254 17.35 -23.62 20.70
CA GLN A 254 17.58 -22.52 19.75
C GLN A 254 17.05 -22.91 18.37
N VAL A 255 16.44 -21.91 17.70
CA VAL A 255 16.03 -22.09 16.29
C VAL A 255 17.28 -22.25 15.42
N PRO A 256 17.40 -23.35 14.66
CA PRO A 256 18.60 -23.62 13.88
C PRO A 256 18.83 -22.56 12.78
N GLN A 257 20.10 -22.19 12.61
CA GLN A 257 20.52 -21.34 11.50
C GLN A 257 20.61 -22.14 10.20
N PHE A 258 20.53 -21.46 9.05
CA PHE A 258 20.62 -22.12 7.75
C PHE A 258 21.90 -22.96 7.60
N SER A 259 23.05 -22.47 8.07
CA SER A 259 24.32 -23.19 8.06
C SER A 259 24.28 -24.52 8.80
N GLU A 260 23.44 -24.65 9.81
CA GLU A 260 23.29 -25.88 10.62
C GLU A 260 22.42 -26.93 9.94
N VAL A 261 21.48 -26.48 9.09
CA VAL A 261 20.62 -27.37 8.29
C VAL A 261 21.16 -27.60 6.87
N LEU A 262 22.22 -26.90 6.47
CA LEU A 262 22.81 -26.99 5.14
C LEU A 262 23.64 -28.29 4.99
N ASN A 263 22.93 -29.40 4.88
CA ASN A 263 23.47 -30.71 4.54
C ASN A 263 22.72 -31.25 3.33
N ALA A 264 23.44 -31.48 2.22
CA ALA A 264 22.84 -31.90 0.96
C ALA A 264 22.01 -33.18 1.06
N GLY A 265 22.45 -34.14 1.91
CA GLY A 265 21.71 -35.39 2.11
C GLY A 265 20.42 -35.19 2.91
N ILE A 266 20.42 -34.28 3.91
CA ILE A 266 19.25 -33.97 4.74
C ILE A 266 18.25 -33.19 3.92
N LEU A 267 18.70 -32.09 3.27
CA LEU A 267 17.86 -31.26 2.44
C LEU A 267 17.25 -32.04 1.26
N GLY A 268 18.07 -32.94 0.63
CA GLY A 268 17.58 -33.82 -0.43
C GLY A 268 16.38 -34.64 0.02
N ARG A 269 16.53 -35.37 1.16
CA ARG A 269 15.42 -36.15 1.72
C ARG A 269 14.20 -35.34 2.12
N CYS A 270 14.42 -34.20 2.73
CA CYS A 270 13.29 -33.33 3.16
C CYS A 270 12.55 -32.72 1.99
N PHE A 271 13.26 -32.32 0.94
CA PHE A 271 12.63 -31.64 -0.22
C PHE A 271 12.25 -32.60 -1.36
N GLU A 272 12.38 -33.92 -1.19
CA GLU A 272 11.58 -34.91 -1.92
C GLU A 272 10.07 -34.75 -1.62
N ASP A 273 9.74 -34.21 -0.44
CA ASP A 273 8.41 -33.83 -0.07
C ASP A 273 8.01 -32.56 -0.87
N GLU A 274 7.04 -32.72 -1.78
CA GLU A 274 6.62 -31.67 -2.70
C GLU A 274 6.05 -30.44 -1.95
N GLY A 275 5.35 -30.64 -0.83
CA GLY A 275 4.77 -29.57 -0.03
C GLY A 275 5.85 -28.65 0.55
N LEU A 276 6.91 -29.22 1.11
CA LEU A 276 8.05 -28.47 1.63
C LEU A 276 8.79 -27.72 0.51
N TRP A 277 9.02 -28.39 -0.61
CA TRP A 277 9.69 -27.77 -1.77
C TRP A 277 8.90 -26.61 -2.35
N GLN A 278 7.59 -26.74 -2.51
CA GLN A 278 6.71 -25.68 -3.01
C GLN A 278 6.71 -24.47 -2.09
N LEU A 279 6.75 -24.66 -0.77
CA LEU A 279 6.81 -23.55 0.18
C LEU A 279 8.15 -22.79 0.08
N VAL A 280 9.28 -23.51 -0.06
CA VAL A 280 10.60 -22.88 -0.29
C VAL A 280 10.59 -22.07 -1.58
N LEU A 281 10.11 -22.66 -2.68
CA LEU A 281 10.01 -21.97 -3.97
C LEU A 281 9.11 -20.74 -3.91
N LEU A 282 7.99 -20.83 -3.17
CA LEU A 282 7.09 -19.69 -2.99
C LEU A 282 7.79 -18.58 -2.19
N ALA A 283 8.42 -18.92 -1.07
CA ALA A 283 9.09 -17.94 -0.22
C ALA A 283 10.29 -17.27 -0.93
N SER A 284 10.97 -17.96 -1.85
CA SER A 284 12.09 -17.41 -2.61
C SER A 284 11.71 -16.38 -3.68
N LYS A 285 10.42 -16.19 -3.97
CA LYS A 285 9.93 -15.27 -5.03
C LYS A 285 9.83 -13.81 -4.59
N SER A 286 10.11 -13.48 -3.34
CA SER A 286 9.93 -12.15 -2.77
C SER A 286 10.51 -11.05 -3.65
N ASP A 287 11.81 -11.13 -3.97
CA ASP A 287 12.51 -10.10 -4.73
C ASP A 287 11.91 -9.92 -6.14
N SER A 288 11.64 -11.04 -6.84
CA SER A 288 11.06 -10.98 -8.18
C SER A 288 9.64 -10.40 -8.21
N VAL A 289 8.87 -10.60 -7.13
CA VAL A 289 7.54 -10.00 -6.97
C VAL A 289 7.65 -8.51 -6.75
N VAL A 290 8.58 -8.05 -5.92
CA VAL A 290 8.83 -6.62 -5.67
C VAL A 290 9.31 -5.94 -6.97
N GLU A 291 10.26 -6.52 -7.68
CA GLU A 291 10.72 -6.01 -8.99
C GLU A 291 9.57 -5.89 -9.99
N ARG A 292 8.70 -6.90 -10.03
CA ARG A 292 7.50 -6.87 -10.88
C ARG A 292 6.53 -5.76 -10.46
N ALA A 293 6.29 -5.59 -9.16
CA ALA A 293 5.42 -4.53 -8.65
C ALA A 293 5.96 -3.14 -8.99
N ILE A 294 7.28 -2.94 -8.89
CA ILE A 294 7.94 -1.67 -9.26
C ILE A 294 7.82 -1.42 -10.76
N SER A 295 8.15 -2.42 -11.59
CA SER A 295 8.16 -2.27 -13.05
C SER A 295 6.77 -2.04 -13.64
N SER A 296 5.74 -2.68 -13.09
CA SER A 296 4.34 -2.50 -13.51
C SER A 296 3.63 -1.32 -12.81
N GLY A 297 4.20 -0.82 -11.70
CA GLY A 297 3.54 0.14 -10.82
C GLY A 297 2.30 -0.44 -10.13
N GLU A 298 2.24 -1.76 -9.86
CA GLU A 298 1.09 -2.46 -9.28
C GLU A 298 1.41 -3.07 -7.91
N PRO A 299 1.14 -2.36 -6.81
CA PRO A 299 1.34 -2.89 -5.45
C PRO A 299 0.54 -4.18 -5.16
N ALA A 300 -0.55 -4.42 -5.90
CA ALA A 300 -1.38 -5.62 -5.78
C ALA A 300 -0.58 -6.93 -5.96
N HIS A 301 0.54 -6.91 -6.69
CA HIS A 301 1.41 -8.08 -6.80
C HIS A 301 2.01 -8.47 -5.46
N VAL A 302 2.41 -7.49 -4.64
CA VAL A 302 2.97 -7.73 -3.31
C VAL A 302 1.89 -8.22 -2.34
N ALA A 303 0.70 -7.60 -2.36
CA ALA A 303 -0.43 -8.02 -1.52
C ALA A 303 -0.85 -9.47 -1.82
N LYS A 304 -0.99 -9.81 -3.11
CA LYS A 304 -1.33 -11.17 -3.53
C LYS A 304 -0.27 -12.19 -3.15
N TYR A 305 1.01 -11.84 -3.28
CA TYR A 305 2.10 -12.70 -2.84
C TYR A 305 2.06 -12.93 -1.32
N ALA A 306 1.84 -11.88 -0.51
CA ALA A 306 1.70 -12.00 0.93
C ALA A 306 0.60 -13.00 1.32
N PHE A 307 -0.56 -12.94 0.65
CA PHE A 307 -1.66 -13.89 0.86
C PHE A 307 -1.26 -15.32 0.46
N GLN A 308 -0.67 -15.50 -0.71
CA GLN A 308 -0.23 -16.83 -1.17
C GLN A 308 0.79 -17.45 -0.21
N LEU A 309 1.74 -16.66 0.27
CA LEU A 309 2.74 -17.10 1.23
C LEU A 309 2.11 -17.47 2.58
N ALA A 310 1.16 -16.67 3.06
CA ALA A 310 0.40 -16.98 4.28
C ALA A 310 -0.43 -18.26 4.14
N GLN A 311 -1.07 -18.46 2.99
CA GLN A 311 -1.84 -19.67 2.69
C GLN A 311 -0.92 -20.91 2.62
N GLY A 312 0.21 -20.78 1.92
CA GLY A 312 1.22 -21.86 1.86
C GLY A 312 1.75 -22.24 3.25
N PHE A 313 2.02 -21.22 4.09
CA PHE A 313 2.45 -21.45 5.47
C PHE A 313 1.35 -22.10 6.33
N ASN A 314 0.09 -21.69 6.19
CA ASN A 314 -1.01 -22.29 6.93
C ASN A 314 -1.20 -23.76 6.55
N ASN A 315 -1.10 -24.13 5.27
CA ASN A 315 -1.14 -25.51 4.83
C ASN A 315 0.02 -26.31 5.43
N PHE A 316 1.24 -25.78 5.34
CA PHE A 316 2.43 -26.37 5.97
C PHE A 316 2.23 -26.61 7.47
N TYR A 317 1.70 -25.62 8.21
CA TYR A 317 1.45 -25.76 9.64
C TYR A 317 0.44 -26.85 9.99
N HIS A 318 -0.56 -27.07 9.14
CA HIS A 318 -1.55 -28.14 9.35
C HIS A 318 -1.00 -29.54 9.02
N GLU A 319 -0.08 -29.62 8.08
CA GLU A 319 0.44 -30.89 7.58
C GLU A 319 1.65 -31.41 8.38
N TYR A 320 2.50 -30.50 8.86
CA TYR A 320 3.78 -30.86 9.49
C TYR A 320 3.82 -30.54 11.00
N PRO A 321 4.20 -31.52 11.84
CA PRO A 321 4.29 -31.33 13.29
C PRO A 321 5.62 -30.66 13.70
N VAL A 322 5.81 -29.38 13.32
CA VAL A 322 7.09 -28.64 13.37
C VAL A 322 7.87 -28.85 14.69
N ILE A 323 7.19 -28.66 15.84
CA ILE A 323 7.87 -28.74 17.16
C ILE A 323 8.00 -30.19 17.66
N THR A 324 7.12 -31.10 17.25
CA THR A 324 7.00 -32.44 17.75
C THR A 324 7.50 -33.53 16.76
N GLU A 325 8.06 -33.10 15.63
CA GLU A 325 8.72 -34.00 14.67
C GLU A 325 9.80 -34.81 15.40
N PRO A 326 9.71 -36.16 15.38
CA PRO A 326 10.64 -37.02 16.12
C PRO A 326 12.04 -37.06 15.50
N ASP A 327 12.17 -36.99 14.19
CA ASP A 327 13.45 -36.89 13.50
C ASP A 327 14.05 -35.48 13.71
N ILE A 328 15.15 -35.41 14.43
CA ILE A 328 15.84 -34.18 14.81
C ILE A 328 16.30 -33.40 13.57
N GLU A 329 16.85 -34.12 12.57
CA GLU A 329 17.33 -33.47 11.33
C GLU A 329 16.17 -32.86 10.56
N ARG A 330 15.07 -33.58 10.38
CA ARG A 330 13.86 -33.09 9.75
C ARG A 330 13.24 -31.96 10.56
N ARG A 331 13.13 -32.06 11.86
CA ARG A 331 12.62 -31.01 12.76
C ARG A 331 13.42 -29.72 12.60
N ASN A 332 14.73 -29.79 12.52
CA ASN A 332 15.57 -28.62 12.30
C ASN A 332 15.28 -27.93 10.95
N VAL A 333 15.06 -28.69 9.90
CA VAL A 333 14.65 -28.14 8.59
C VAL A 333 13.26 -27.47 8.68
N LEU A 334 12.29 -28.10 9.34
CA LEU A 334 10.95 -27.52 9.52
C LEU A 334 10.97 -26.23 10.33
N LEU A 335 11.77 -26.16 11.39
CA LEU A 335 11.96 -24.96 12.21
C LEU A 335 12.64 -23.84 11.43
N TRP A 336 13.72 -24.16 10.72
CA TRP A 336 14.39 -23.20 9.84
C TRP A 336 13.42 -22.67 8.77
N LEU A 337 12.65 -23.55 8.12
CA LEU A 337 11.67 -23.16 7.10
C LEU A 337 10.58 -22.26 7.70
N THR A 338 10.11 -22.59 8.91
CA THR A 338 9.17 -21.71 9.65
C THR A 338 9.75 -20.33 9.87
N HIS A 339 11.00 -20.23 10.32
CA HIS A 339 11.70 -18.95 10.52
C HIS A 339 11.88 -18.18 9.20
N TYR A 340 12.30 -18.89 8.13
CA TYR A 340 12.48 -18.28 6.83
C TYR A 340 11.18 -17.69 6.28
N VAL A 341 10.08 -18.43 6.33
CA VAL A 341 8.76 -17.97 5.87
C VAL A 341 8.23 -16.82 6.75
N GLN A 342 8.44 -16.91 8.07
CA GLN A 342 8.07 -15.83 9.00
C GLN A 342 8.80 -14.53 8.64
N ALA A 343 10.11 -14.59 8.38
CA ALA A 343 10.89 -13.42 7.97
C ALA A 343 10.39 -12.84 6.64
N GLN A 344 10.07 -13.68 5.65
CA GLN A 344 9.51 -13.24 4.36
C GLN A 344 8.11 -12.61 4.52
N LEU A 345 7.23 -13.17 5.35
CA LEU A 345 5.92 -12.60 5.64
C LEU A 345 6.04 -11.21 6.28
N VAL A 346 6.90 -11.08 7.30
CA VAL A 346 7.13 -9.80 7.99
C VAL A 346 7.69 -8.76 7.03
N ALA A 347 8.71 -9.11 6.25
CA ALA A 347 9.31 -8.19 5.27
C ALA A 347 8.29 -7.75 4.20
N THR A 348 7.46 -8.69 3.70
CA THR A 348 6.42 -8.39 2.71
C THR A 348 5.35 -7.47 3.29
N LEU A 349 4.91 -7.72 4.53
CA LEU A 349 3.94 -6.86 5.22
C LEU A 349 4.52 -5.46 5.48
N GLN A 350 5.80 -5.34 5.82
CA GLN A 350 6.49 -4.04 5.97
C GLN A 350 6.48 -3.23 4.68
N ILE A 351 6.71 -3.87 3.52
CA ILE A 351 6.62 -3.19 2.20
C ILE A 351 5.20 -2.63 1.98
N LEU A 352 4.17 -3.35 2.43
CA LEU A 352 2.78 -2.88 2.38
C LEU A 352 2.45 -1.84 3.48
N GLY A 353 3.40 -1.54 4.37
CA GLY A 353 3.19 -0.65 5.52
C GLY A 353 2.28 -1.27 6.59
N ILE A 354 2.27 -2.60 6.70
CA ILE A 354 1.45 -3.36 7.64
C ILE A 354 2.34 -3.90 8.76
N THR A 355 2.02 -3.56 9.99
CA THR A 355 2.69 -4.06 11.18
C THR A 355 2.12 -5.42 11.59
N VAL A 356 2.98 -6.35 12.01
CA VAL A 356 2.57 -7.63 12.59
C VAL A 356 2.38 -7.45 14.09
N PRO A 357 1.17 -7.66 14.64
CA PRO A 357 0.94 -7.55 16.07
C PRO A 357 1.60 -8.70 16.86
N VAL A 358 1.78 -8.49 18.18
CA VAL A 358 2.41 -9.49 19.04
C VAL A 358 1.53 -10.73 19.28
N TYR A 359 0.22 -10.56 19.14
CA TYR A 359 -0.81 -11.63 19.19
C TYR A 359 -2.05 -11.22 18.37
N MET A 360 -2.88 -12.21 18.07
CA MET A 360 -4.19 -12.03 17.43
C MET A 360 -5.20 -13.07 17.92
#